data_800d3c8081702f76c2c83d03ebf0f07e
#
_entry.id   800d3c8081702f76c2c83d03ebf0f07e
#
_cell.length_a   1.000
_cell.length_b   1.000
_cell.length_c   1.000
_cell.angle_alpha   90.00
_cell.angle_beta   90.00
_cell.angle_gamma   90.00
#
_symmetry.space_group_name_H-M   'P 1'
#
loop_
_entity.id
_entity.type
_entity.pdbx_description
1 polymer ?
#
loop_
_entity_poly.entity_id
_entity_poly.type
_entity_poly.pdbx_seq_one_letter_code
_entity_poly.pdbx_strand_id
1 'polypeptide(L)'
;MGQMISRSNAETLIDEQVAQEIIQGAIKQSRAMQMFRRLPNMTSNKTKMRVLDALPLVYWQGSDNDRKQLTKMAWDKKYITAEEMAVIVPIPENVLDDADYDIWGEVRPRVEEAMGKKFDQAVFTGVDKPTGFRADILTSTLNAGASVTPLDTLYLSIDKAMSYVEESGYNPNSIVGGMNVKSAFRTMLDNNGQPIKGTEIDELNKAYVDNGAWDKSLAQMIVGDFSQAVYAIRQDITFKVLDQAVIQDPATGEILYNLAQDDMVALRVTMRIGWEIPNPINSLQPDESVRFPFAVILPGSYSEGRVDVTINVKDGEAANIEGAKVQFNGQIKKTNTSGNAVFKANKNSTGLYRVTAEDMKRDVIGAVEVEDSAKTENVVINLKKKSV
;
A
#
# COMPACT_ATOMS: atom_id res chain seq x y z
N MET A 1 8.34 49.79 -35.01
CA MET A 1 7.66 49.87 -33.71
C MET A 1 7.45 48.43 -33.24
N GLY A 2 8.32 47.99 -32.35
CA GLY A 2 8.14 46.64 -31.74
C GLY A 2 6.91 46.71 -30.81
N GLN A 3 5.92 45.90 -31.06
CA GLN A 3 4.84 45.69 -30.11
C GLN A 3 5.44 44.94 -28.90
N MET A 4 5.54 45.66 -27.79
CA MET A 4 5.77 45.00 -26.51
C MET A 4 4.54 44.15 -26.20
N ILE A 5 4.76 42.87 -26.03
CA ILE A 5 3.74 41.94 -25.53
C ILE A 5 3.39 42.42 -24.12
N SER A 6 2.17 42.88 -23.92
CA SER A 6 1.73 43.30 -22.57
C SER A 6 1.74 42.08 -21.62
N ARG A 7 2.15 42.31 -20.35
CA ARG A 7 2.16 41.25 -19.31
C ARG A 7 0.85 40.46 -19.24
N SER A 8 -0.30 41.12 -19.44
CA SER A 8 -1.62 40.49 -19.43
C SER A 8 -1.84 39.46 -20.57
N ASN A 9 -1.17 39.62 -21.71
CA ASN A 9 -1.29 38.68 -22.84
C ASN A 9 -0.37 37.47 -22.66
N ALA A 10 0.75 37.65 -21.97
CA ALA A 10 1.66 36.55 -21.63
C ALA A 10 1.09 35.68 -20.49
N GLU A 11 0.43 36.27 -19.51
CA GLU A 11 -0.22 35.55 -18.40
C GLU A 11 -1.32 34.62 -18.87
N THR A 12 -2.15 35.02 -19.83
CA THR A 12 -3.25 34.19 -20.35
C THR A 12 -2.76 32.99 -21.22
N LEU A 13 -1.64 33.19 -21.92
CA LEU A 13 -1.05 32.10 -22.77
C LEU A 13 -0.23 31.09 -21.96
N ILE A 14 0.38 31.54 -20.88
CA ILE A 14 1.16 30.66 -19.99
C ILE A 14 0.23 29.79 -19.13
N ASP A 15 -0.89 30.36 -18.65
CA ASP A 15 -1.79 29.67 -17.72
C ASP A 15 -2.46 28.40 -18.28
N GLU A 16 -2.94 28.41 -19.53
CA GLU A 16 -3.68 27.24 -20.08
C GLU A 16 -2.78 26.06 -20.49
N GLN A 17 -1.66 26.34 -21.15
CA GLN A 17 -0.75 25.26 -21.59
C GLN A 17 -0.02 24.61 -20.41
N VAL A 18 0.39 25.42 -19.44
CA VAL A 18 1.08 24.95 -18.24
C VAL A 18 0.14 24.13 -17.36
N ALA A 19 -1.12 24.54 -17.18
CA ALA A 19 -2.12 23.79 -16.44
C ALA A 19 -2.38 22.40 -17.02
N GLN A 20 -2.54 22.27 -18.34
CA GLN A 20 -2.76 20.98 -18.97
C GLN A 20 -1.56 20.02 -18.83
N GLU A 21 -0.36 20.54 -18.93
CA GLU A 21 0.87 19.73 -18.81
C GLU A 21 1.02 19.18 -17.40
N ILE A 22 0.78 19.97 -16.37
CA ILE A 22 0.89 19.52 -14.98
C ILE A 22 -0.22 18.54 -14.61
N ILE A 23 -1.47 18.73 -15.04
CA ILE A 23 -2.53 17.77 -14.80
C ILE A 23 -2.14 16.39 -15.35
N GLN A 24 -1.58 16.33 -16.56
CA GLN A 24 -1.09 15.08 -17.13
C GLN A 24 0.04 14.47 -16.31
N GLY A 25 0.98 15.28 -15.83
CA GLY A 25 2.07 14.87 -14.97
C GLY A 25 1.56 14.32 -13.63
N ALA A 26 0.69 15.06 -12.93
CA ALA A 26 0.11 14.64 -11.65
C ALA A 26 -0.65 13.31 -11.77
N ILE A 27 -1.40 13.10 -12.85
CA ILE A 27 -2.10 11.83 -13.12
C ILE A 27 -1.11 10.69 -13.31
N LYS A 28 0.01 10.91 -13.96
CA LYS A 28 1.05 9.88 -14.15
C LYS A 28 1.79 9.54 -12.86
N GLN A 29 2.02 10.50 -12.00
CA GLN A 29 2.77 10.33 -10.75
C GLN A 29 1.91 9.76 -9.62
N SER A 30 0.63 10.11 -9.54
CA SER A 30 -0.29 9.58 -8.54
C SER A 30 -0.81 8.20 -8.95
N ARG A 31 -0.57 7.19 -8.11
CA ARG A 31 -1.13 5.84 -8.33
C ARG A 31 -2.62 5.79 -8.06
N ALA A 32 -3.12 6.53 -7.08
CA ALA A 32 -4.55 6.63 -6.82
C ALA A 32 -5.32 7.18 -8.02
N MET A 33 -4.85 8.26 -8.64
CA MET A 33 -5.50 8.81 -9.84
C MET A 33 -5.48 7.87 -11.06
N GLN A 34 -4.46 6.99 -11.16
CA GLN A 34 -4.37 6.00 -12.24
C GLN A 34 -5.34 4.83 -12.05
N MET A 35 -5.64 4.46 -10.80
CA MET A 35 -6.42 3.28 -10.48
C MET A 35 -7.91 3.59 -10.21
N PHE A 36 -8.21 4.78 -9.71
CA PHE A 36 -9.56 5.19 -9.36
C PHE A 36 -10.33 5.65 -10.58
N ARG A 37 -11.64 5.51 -10.53
CA ARG A 37 -12.53 5.99 -11.56
C ARG A 37 -12.66 7.51 -11.48
N ARG A 38 -12.28 8.22 -12.54
CA ARG A 38 -12.47 9.65 -12.66
C ARG A 38 -13.94 9.97 -12.95
N LEU A 39 -14.53 10.88 -12.17
CA LEU A 39 -15.82 11.48 -12.45
C LEU A 39 -15.67 12.79 -13.23
N PRO A 40 -16.75 13.30 -13.84
CA PRO A 40 -16.77 14.63 -14.44
C PRO A 40 -16.32 15.71 -13.44
N ASN A 41 -15.74 16.78 -13.94
CA ASN A 41 -15.27 17.89 -13.12
C ASN A 41 -16.40 18.47 -12.28
N MET A 42 -16.06 18.81 -11.02
CA MET A 42 -17.02 19.34 -10.08
C MET A 42 -17.33 20.82 -10.39
N THR A 43 -18.62 21.17 -10.39
CA THR A 43 -19.05 22.57 -10.56
C THR A 43 -19.19 23.33 -9.24
N SER A 44 -19.24 22.62 -8.11
CA SER A 44 -19.32 23.19 -6.76
C SER A 44 -18.34 22.48 -5.81
N ASN A 45 -18.09 23.05 -4.62
CA ASN A 45 -17.18 22.46 -3.64
C ASN A 45 -17.67 21.09 -3.10
N LYS A 46 -18.96 20.81 -3.15
CA LYS A 46 -19.56 19.53 -2.80
C LYS A 46 -20.39 19.01 -3.96
N THR A 47 -20.09 17.81 -4.41
CA THR A 47 -20.88 17.10 -5.42
C THR A 47 -21.60 15.93 -4.77
N LYS A 48 -22.91 15.90 -4.98
CA LYS A 48 -23.78 14.84 -4.46
C LYS A 48 -23.77 13.65 -5.40
N MET A 49 -23.44 12.47 -4.88
CA MET A 49 -23.64 11.19 -5.55
C MET A 49 -24.89 10.49 -5.00
N ARG A 50 -25.64 9.86 -5.88
CA ARG A 50 -26.74 8.97 -5.49
C ARG A 50 -26.20 7.56 -5.46
N VAL A 51 -26.30 6.91 -4.32
CA VAL A 51 -25.84 5.53 -4.11
C VAL A 51 -27.06 4.68 -3.75
N LEU A 52 -27.14 3.48 -4.30
CA LEU A 52 -28.21 2.55 -4.00
C LEU A 52 -28.07 2.06 -2.56
N ASP A 53 -29.17 2.16 -1.78
CA ASP A 53 -29.20 1.84 -0.35
C ASP A 53 -30.12 0.64 -0.04
N ALA A 54 -31.12 0.36 -0.88
CA ALA A 54 -31.96 -0.81 -0.72
C ALA A 54 -32.25 -1.48 -2.07
N LEU A 55 -32.09 -2.79 -2.08
CA LEU A 55 -32.37 -3.64 -3.25
C LEU A 55 -33.83 -4.10 -3.25
N PRO A 56 -34.48 -4.21 -4.43
CA PRO A 56 -35.79 -4.79 -4.53
C PRO A 56 -35.76 -6.29 -4.25
N LEU A 57 -36.72 -6.77 -3.52
CA LEU A 57 -36.94 -8.19 -3.29
C LEU A 57 -37.96 -8.74 -4.31
N VAL A 58 -37.68 -9.91 -4.83
CA VAL A 58 -38.58 -10.61 -5.77
C VAL A 58 -39.12 -11.86 -5.09
N TYR A 59 -40.39 -12.10 -5.25
CA TYR A 59 -41.10 -13.22 -4.62
C TYR A 59 -41.71 -14.15 -5.68
N TRP A 60 -41.63 -15.44 -5.43
CA TRP A 60 -42.33 -16.44 -6.22
C TRP A 60 -43.83 -16.43 -5.85
N GLN A 61 -44.71 -16.47 -6.86
CA GLN A 61 -46.14 -16.69 -6.65
C GLN A 61 -46.41 -18.19 -6.62
N GLY A 62 -47.07 -18.65 -5.54
CA GLY A 62 -47.42 -20.06 -5.38
C GLY A 62 -48.71 -20.46 -6.08
N SER A 63 -49.58 -19.47 -6.43
CA SER A 63 -50.91 -19.70 -7.01
C SER A 63 -51.29 -18.51 -7.90
N ASP A 64 -52.16 -18.76 -8.89
CA ASP A 64 -52.69 -17.75 -9.80
C ASP A 64 -53.49 -16.63 -9.10
N ASN A 65 -53.96 -16.90 -7.88
CA ASN A 65 -54.75 -15.94 -7.08
C ASN A 65 -53.93 -15.21 -6.00
N ASP A 66 -52.63 -15.46 -5.90
CA ASP A 66 -51.80 -14.80 -4.91
C ASP A 66 -51.58 -13.33 -5.22
N ARG A 67 -51.67 -12.51 -4.18
CA ARG A 67 -51.44 -11.06 -4.29
C ARG A 67 -49.93 -10.78 -4.45
N LYS A 68 -49.58 -9.93 -5.44
CA LYS A 68 -48.21 -9.47 -5.67
C LYS A 68 -47.72 -8.66 -4.47
N GLN A 69 -46.57 -9.00 -3.97
CA GLN A 69 -45.95 -8.31 -2.84
C GLN A 69 -45.26 -7.03 -3.32
N LEU A 70 -45.30 -6.01 -2.46
CA LEU A 70 -44.65 -4.72 -2.70
C LEU A 70 -43.21 -4.79 -2.16
N THR A 71 -42.28 -4.27 -2.94
CA THR A 71 -40.88 -4.08 -2.53
C THR A 71 -40.49 -2.62 -2.64
N LYS A 72 -39.48 -2.20 -1.86
CA LYS A 72 -38.97 -0.83 -1.86
C LYS A 72 -37.54 -0.81 -2.42
N MET A 73 -37.24 0.23 -3.20
CA MET A 73 -35.86 0.64 -3.52
C MET A 73 -35.60 1.97 -2.84
N ALA A 74 -34.41 2.13 -2.28
CA ALA A 74 -33.97 3.37 -1.67
C ALA A 74 -32.61 3.79 -2.21
N TRP A 75 -32.36 5.09 -2.22
CA TRP A 75 -31.08 5.69 -2.58
C TRP A 75 -30.60 6.60 -1.46
N ASP A 76 -29.36 6.45 -1.08
CA ASP A 76 -28.67 7.36 -0.17
C ASP A 76 -27.86 8.42 -0.94
N LYS A 77 -27.40 9.42 -0.21
CA LYS A 77 -26.68 10.58 -0.72
C LYS A 77 -25.29 10.59 -0.15
N LYS A 78 -24.29 10.25 -0.96
CA LYS A 78 -22.88 10.46 -0.60
C LYS A 78 -22.34 11.70 -1.27
N TYR A 79 -21.39 12.36 -0.62
CA TYR A 79 -20.86 13.63 -1.08
C TYR A 79 -19.34 13.53 -1.28
N ILE A 80 -18.88 13.97 -2.45
CA ILE A 80 -17.49 14.28 -2.67
C ILE A 80 -17.26 15.74 -2.30
N THR A 81 -16.32 16.00 -1.41
CA THR A 81 -15.88 17.34 -1.04
C THR A 81 -14.53 17.61 -1.70
N ALA A 82 -14.41 18.73 -2.39
CA ALA A 82 -13.15 19.12 -2.99
C ALA A 82 -12.31 19.88 -1.97
N GLU A 83 -11.09 19.43 -1.76
CA GLU A 83 -10.09 20.07 -0.91
C GLU A 83 -8.95 20.66 -1.76
N GLU A 84 -8.36 21.73 -1.26
CA GLU A 84 -7.30 22.47 -1.95
C GLU A 84 -5.93 21.97 -1.54
N MET A 85 -5.12 21.64 -2.54
CA MET A 85 -3.68 21.47 -2.38
C MET A 85 -2.99 22.70 -2.94
N ALA A 86 -2.06 23.27 -2.18
CA ALA A 86 -1.31 24.45 -2.60
C ALA A 86 0.16 24.30 -2.25
N VAL A 87 1.01 24.88 -3.09
CA VAL A 87 2.45 25.04 -2.84
C VAL A 87 2.90 26.41 -3.34
N ILE A 88 3.81 27.02 -2.63
CA ILE A 88 4.46 28.27 -3.02
C ILE A 88 5.97 28.00 -3.07
N VAL A 89 6.59 28.30 -4.20
CA VAL A 89 8.03 28.14 -4.43
C VAL A 89 8.62 29.52 -4.68
N PRO A 90 9.31 30.14 -3.70
CA PRO A 90 10.00 31.41 -3.88
C PRO A 90 11.35 31.19 -4.57
N ILE A 91 11.71 32.06 -5.51
CA ILE A 91 12.97 32.03 -6.25
C ILE A 91 13.48 33.47 -6.34
N PRO A 92 14.77 33.78 -6.05
CA PRO A 92 15.37 35.08 -6.27
C PRO A 92 15.33 35.50 -7.75
N GLU A 93 15.02 36.75 -8.06
CA GLU A 93 14.98 37.27 -9.44
C GLU A 93 16.33 37.11 -10.14
N ASN A 94 17.44 37.38 -9.45
CA ASN A 94 18.79 37.23 -9.98
C ASN A 94 19.07 35.80 -10.46
N VAL A 95 18.51 34.78 -9.79
CA VAL A 95 18.69 33.40 -10.19
C VAL A 95 17.90 33.05 -11.47
N LEU A 96 16.76 33.72 -11.68
CA LEU A 96 15.98 33.58 -12.91
C LEU A 96 16.64 34.30 -14.10
N ASP A 97 17.26 35.43 -13.85
CA ASP A 97 17.90 36.26 -14.90
C ASP A 97 19.27 35.70 -15.30
N ASP A 98 20.03 35.14 -14.35
CA ASP A 98 21.38 34.60 -14.56
C ASP A 98 21.39 33.13 -14.97
N ALA A 99 20.25 32.42 -14.93
CA ALA A 99 20.18 31.00 -15.24
C ALA A 99 20.22 30.74 -16.76
N ASP A 100 21.21 29.95 -17.19
CA ASP A 100 21.31 29.47 -18.58
C ASP A 100 20.26 28.38 -18.95
N TYR A 101 19.37 28.02 -18.02
CA TYR A 101 18.36 26.97 -18.20
C TYR A 101 16.99 27.39 -17.65
N ASP A 102 15.93 26.71 -18.15
CA ASP A 102 14.58 26.96 -17.71
C ASP A 102 14.30 26.36 -16.31
N ILE A 103 14.47 27.20 -15.28
CA ILE A 103 14.21 26.83 -13.88
C ILE A 103 12.77 26.36 -13.69
N TRP A 104 11.82 27.00 -14.36
CA TRP A 104 10.41 26.60 -14.27
C TRP A 104 10.16 25.22 -14.88
N GLY A 105 10.90 24.87 -15.94
CA GLY A 105 10.88 23.53 -16.53
C GLY A 105 11.39 22.45 -15.58
N GLU A 106 12.31 22.77 -14.67
CA GLU A 106 12.79 21.86 -13.62
C GLU A 106 11.84 21.79 -12.41
N VAL A 107 11.25 22.89 -12.01
CA VAL A 107 10.36 22.96 -10.84
C VAL A 107 9.04 22.21 -11.08
N ARG A 108 8.50 22.28 -12.29
CA ARG A 108 7.22 21.63 -12.63
C ARG A 108 7.16 20.14 -12.30
N PRO A 109 8.08 19.29 -12.77
CA PRO A 109 8.01 17.85 -12.49
C PRO A 109 8.08 17.54 -10.99
N ARG A 110 8.79 18.38 -10.23
CA ARG A 110 8.90 18.24 -8.76
C ARG A 110 7.61 18.59 -8.04
N VAL A 111 6.92 19.63 -8.52
CA VAL A 111 5.61 20.01 -7.99
C VAL A 111 4.56 18.94 -8.33
N GLU A 112 4.60 18.40 -9.54
CA GLU A 112 3.74 17.30 -9.99
C GLU A 112 3.91 16.06 -9.08
N GLU A 113 5.14 15.65 -8.84
CA GLU A 113 5.47 14.53 -7.98
C GLU A 113 4.99 14.79 -6.54
N ALA A 114 5.22 15.99 -6.00
CA ALA A 114 4.81 16.35 -4.65
C ALA A 114 3.27 16.37 -4.47
N MET A 115 2.52 16.88 -5.45
CA MET A 115 1.06 16.86 -5.44
C MET A 115 0.51 15.44 -5.55
N GLY A 116 1.04 14.63 -6.46
CA GLY A 116 0.67 13.22 -6.60
C GLY A 116 0.95 12.42 -5.33
N LYS A 117 2.14 12.63 -4.74
CA LYS A 117 2.53 12.02 -3.46
C LYS A 117 1.56 12.40 -2.34
N LYS A 118 1.21 13.68 -2.22
CA LYS A 118 0.32 14.18 -1.16
C LYS A 118 -1.08 13.58 -1.27
N PHE A 119 -1.60 13.48 -2.50
CA PHE A 119 -2.89 12.85 -2.75
C PHE A 119 -2.87 11.35 -2.41
N ASP A 120 -1.85 10.63 -2.85
CA ASP A 120 -1.70 9.19 -2.55
C ASP A 120 -1.60 8.93 -1.04
N GLN A 121 -0.84 9.75 -0.29
CA GLN A 121 -0.74 9.65 1.17
C GLN A 121 -2.09 9.84 1.86
N ALA A 122 -2.83 10.88 1.47
CA ALA A 122 -4.13 11.20 2.06
C ALA A 122 -5.17 10.09 1.81
N VAL A 123 -5.14 9.48 0.62
CA VAL A 123 -6.15 8.51 0.18
C VAL A 123 -5.86 7.10 0.69
N PHE A 124 -4.61 6.62 0.55
CA PHE A 124 -4.27 5.24 0.93
C PHE A 124 -4.11 5.08 2.44
N THR A 125 -3.37 5.97 3.09
CA THR A 125 -2.95 5.81 4.49
C THR A 125 -3.48 6.88 5.44
N GLY A 126 -4.13 7.91 4.93
CA GLY A 126 -4.69 9.00 5.74
C GLY A 126 -3.64 9.95 6.33
N VAL A 127 -2.37 9.84 5.92
CA VAL A 127 -1.31 10.75 6.38
C VAL A 127 -1.57 12.14 5.82
N ASP A 128 -1.62 13.15 6.71
CA ASP A 128 -1.93 14.54 6.38
C ASP A 128 -3.25 14.74 5.59
N LYS A 129 -4.21 13.88 5.84
CA LYS A 129 -5.52 13.94 5.21
C LYS A 129 -6.27 15.21 5.61
N PRO A 130 -6.82 15.98 4.65
CA PRO A 130 -7.65 17.15 4.97
C PRO A 130 -8.97 16.71 5.63
N THR A 131 -9.57 17.62 6.41
CA THR A 131 -10.80 17.35 7.16
C THR A 131 -12.02 17.09 6.27
N GLY A 132 -12.02 17.62 5.04
CA GLY A 132 -13.10 17.39 4.09
C GLY A 132 -13.10 16.02 3.45
N PHE A 133 -12.00 15.27 3.51
CA PHE A 133 -11.98 13.86 3.12
C PHE A 133 -12.53 13.02 4.27
N ARG A 134 -13.63 12.33 4.00
CA ARG A 134 -14.37 11.59 5.01
C ARG A 134 -13.53 10.49 5.68
N ALA A 135 -12.89 9.66 4.89
CA ALA A 135 -12.01 8.59 5.38
C ALA A 135 -10.91 8.30 4.35
N ASP A 136 -9.87 7.63 4.77
CA ASP A 136 -8.86 7.00 3.94
C ASP A 136 -9.16 5.51 3.81
N ILE A 137 -8.52 4.86 2.83
CA ILE A 137 -8.75 3.43 2.57
C ILE A 137 -8.32 2.59 3.76
N LEU A 138 -7.14 2.86 4.34
CA LEU A 138 -6.61 2.11 5.49
C LEU A 138 -7.57 2.15 6.69
N THR A 139 -7.95 3.34 7.15
CA THR A 139 -8.84 3.49 8.31
C THR A 139 -10.21 2.88 8.04
N SER A 140 -10.76 3.08 6.83
CA SER A 140 -12.06 2.51 6.46
C SER A 140 -12.03 0.98 6.43
N THR A 141 -10.94 0.40 5.93
CA THR A 141 -10.73 -1.06 5.90
C THR A 141 -10.60 -1.65 7.30
N LEU A 142 -9.85 -0.98 8.19
CA LEU A 142 -9.74 -1.37 9.60
C LEU A 142 -11.09 -1.34 10.30
N ASN A 143 -11.88 -0.29 10.08
CA ASN A 143 -13.22 -0.14 10.65
C ASN A 143 -14.21 -1.20 10.15
N ALA A 144 -14.09 -1.61 8.88
CA ALA A 144 -14.87 -2.70 8.31
C ALA A 144 -14.40 -4.10 8.74
N GLY A 145 -13.29 -4.20 9.48
CA GLY A 145 -12.73 -5.49 9.92
C GLY A 145 -12.02 -6.29 8.80
N ALA A 146 -11.81 -5.69 7.62
CA ALA A 146 -11.16 -6.34 6.48
C ALA A 146 -9.62 -6.21 6.54
N SER A 147 -9.02 -6.52 7.69
CA SER A 147 -7.58 -6.46 7.90
C SER A 147 -7.00 -7.85 8.11
N VAL A 148 -5.84 -8.10 7.51
CA VAL A 148 -5.10 -9.35 7.62
C VAL A 148 -3.77 -9.08 8.32
N THR A 149 -3.54 -9.73 9.46
CA THR A 149 -2.19 -9.86 10.01
C THR A 149 -1.39 -10.81 9.13
N PRO A 150 -0.09 -10.56 8.89
CA PRO A 150 0.71 -11.45 8.07
C PRO A 150 0.60 -12.91 8.52
N LEU A 151 0.22 -13.78 7.61
CA LEU A 151 0.18 -15.22 7.79
C LEU A 151 1.56 -15.83 7.46
N ASP A 152 1.66 -17.15 7.47
CA ASP A 152 2.93 -17.85 7.24
C ASP A 152 3.58 -17.51 5.90
N THR A 153 2.78 -17.29 4.87
CA THR A 153 3.28 -16.90 3.55
C THR A 153 2.58 -15.64 3.05
N LEU A 154 3.26 -14.90 2.16
CA LEU A 154 2.65 -13.76 1.48
C LEU A 154 1.43 -14.21 0.66
N TYR A 155 1.50 -15.37 0.02
CA TYR A 155 0.40 -15.94 -0.77
C TYR A 155 -0.87 -16.07 0.08
N LEU A 156 -0.79 -16.76 1.23
CA LEU A 156 -1.94 -16.95 2.13
C LEU A 156 -2.49 -15.64 2.66
N SER A 157 -1.63 -14.65 2.89
CA SER A 157 -2.07 -13.32 3.35
C SER A 157 -2.85 -12.57 2.26
N ILE A 158 -2.41 -12.68 1.01
CA ILE A 158 -3.11 -12.08 -0.13
C ILE A 158 -4.44 -12.82 -0.38
N ASP A 159 -4.43 -14.14 -0.38
CA ASP A 159 -5.62 -14.97 -0.54
C ASP A 159 -6.69 -14.65 0.52
N LYS A 160 -6.27 -14.54 1.78
CA LYS A 160 -7.18 -14.13 2.86
C LYS A 160 -7.71 -12.70 2.68
N ALA A 161 -6.88 -11.78 2.20
CA ALA A 161 -7.33 -10.42 1.90
C ALA A 161 -8.33 -10.40 0.73
N MET A 162 -8.10 -11.19 -0.32
CA MET A 162 -9.07 -11.37 -1.42
C MET A 162 -10.39 -11.91 -0.91
N SER A 163 -10.36 -12.95 -0.06
CA SER A 163 -11.55 -13.54 0.56
C SER A 163 -12.43 -12.50 1.27
N TYR A 164 -11.85 -11.53 2.01
CA TYR A 164 -12.63 -10.46 2.65
C TYR A 164 -13.34 -9.54 1.64
N VAL A 165 -12.67 -9.23 0.53
CA VAL A 165 -13.26 -8.41 -0.55
C VAL A 165 -14.40 -9.17 -1.23
N GLU A 166 -14.22 -10.46 -1.49
CA GLU A 166 -15.22 -11.34 -2.11
C GLU A 166 -16.42 -11.58 -1.19
N GLU A 167 -16.19 -11.81 0.10
CA GLU A 167 -17.26 -11.90 1.11
C GLU A 167 -18.07 -10.60 1.21
N SER A 168 -17.43 -9.45 0.95
CA SER A 168 -18.09 -8.15 0.83
C SER A 168 -18.86 -7.97 -0.50
N GLY A 169 -18.78 -8.95 -1.43
CA GLY A 169 -19.48 -8.95 -2.71
C GLY A 169 -18.82 -8.10 -3.79
N TYR A 170 -17.52 -7.86 -3.68
CA TYR A 170 -16.69 -7.20 -4.69
C TYR A 170 -15.69 -8.18 -5.28
N ASN A 171 -15.25 -7.92 -6.52
CA ASN A 171 -14.22 -8.71 -7.16
C ASN A 171 -12.88 -7.96 -7.10
N PRO A 172 -11.88 -8.46 -6.36
CA PRO A 172 -10.57 -7.81 -6.30
C PRO A 172 -9.94 -7.76 -7.69
N ASN A 173 -9.48 -6.58 -8.11
CA ASN A 173 -8.88 -6.38 -9.44
C ASN A 173 -7.42 -5.92 -9.36
N SER A 174 -6.98 -5.44 -8.21
CA SER A 174 -5.64 -4.87 -8.08
C SER A 174 -5.08 -5.01 -6.66
N ILE A 175 -3.76 -4.98 -6.61
CA ILE A 175 -2.97 -4.90 -5.37
C ILE A 175 -2.12 -3.64 -5.43
N VAL A 176 -2.16 -2.85 -4.35
CA VAL A 176 -1.33 -1.65 -4.19
C VAL A 176 -0.39 -1.84 -3.01
N GLY A 177 0.86 -1.45 -3.18
CA GLY A 177 1.84 -1.48 -2.10
C GLY A 177 3.07 -0.66 -2.44
N GLY A 178 3.99 -0.54 -1.48
CA GLY A 178 5.27 0.13 -1.72
C GLY A 178 6.20 -0.70 -2.60
N MET A 179 7.29 -0.09 -3.06
CA MET A 179 8.29 -0.75 -3.90
C MET A 179 8.94 -1.99 -3.24
N ASN A 180 8.97 -2.04 -1.90
CA ASN A 180 9.46 -3.19 -1.14
C ASN A 180 8.67 -4.48 -1.40
N VAL A 181 7.37 -4.36 -1.69
CA VAL A 181 6.49 -5.50 -1.98
C VAL A 181 6.86 -6.19 -3.29
N LYS A 182 7.45 -5.46 -4.23
CA LYS A 182 7.90 -6.01 -5.52
C LYS A 182 8.92 -7.15 -5.37
N SER A 183 9.81 -7.07 -4.39
CA SER A 183 10.76 -8.16 -4.11
C SER A 183 10.06 -9.36 -3.46
N ALA A 184 9.08 -9.12 -2.59
CA ALA A 184 8.30 -10.17 -1.93
C ALA A 184 7.51 -11.02 -2.95
N PHE A 185 6.91 -10.40 -3.97
CA PHE A 185 6.27 -11.14 -5.07
C PHE A 185 7.23 -12.03 -5.85
N ARG A 186 8.49 -11.57 -6.09
CA ARG A 186 9.47 -12.39 -6.81
C ARG A 186 9.97 -13.60 -6.02
N THR A 187 9.94 -13.52 -4.71
CA THR A 187 10.38 -14.58 -3.80
C THR A 187 9.24 -15.43 -3.26
N MET A 188 8.01 -15.20 -3.73
CA MET A 188 6.84 -15.94 -3.30
C MET A 188 6.93 -17.40 -3.78
N LEU A 189 6.92 -18.31 -2.83
CA LEU A 189 7.03 -19.75 -3.06
C LEU A 189 5.79 -20.47 -2.53
N ASP A 190 5.46 -21.60 -3.14
CA ASP A 190 4.45 -22.53 -2.62
C ASP A 190 5.00 -23.35 -1.43
N ASN A 191 4.16 -24.19 -0.85
CA ASN A 191 4.55 -25.06 0.26
C ASN A 191 5.67 -26.05 -0.10
N ASN A 192 5.90 -26.30 -1.39
CA ASN A 192 6.96 -27.19 -1.90
C ASN A 192 8.24 -26.43 -2.28
N GLY A 193 8.27 -25.09 -2.08
CA GLY A 193 9.40 -24.26 -2.44
C GLY A 193 9.49 -23.91 -3.93
N GLN A 194 8.43 -24.10 -4.70
CA GLN A 194 8.35 -23.73 -6.11
C GLN A 194 7.84 -22.29 -6.26
N PRO A 195 8.35 -21.50 -7.22
CA PRO A 195 7.81 -20.18 -7.49
C PRO A 195 6.33 -20.26 -7.90
N ILE A 196 5.47 -19.53 -7.22
CA ILE A 196 4.04 -19.46 -7.54
C ILE A 196 3.88 -18.65 -8.83
N LYS A 197 3.28 -19.27 -9.86
CA LYS A 197 2.97 -18.65 -11.15
C LYS A 197 1.62 -19.16 -11.66
N GLY A 198 0.92 -18.29 -12.42
CA GLY A 198 -0.34 -18.67 -13.09
C GLY A 198 -1.52 -18.88 -12.13
N THR A 199 -1.50 -18.20 -10.99
CA THR A 199 -2.60 -18.17 -10.03
C THR A 199 -3.44 -16.91 -10.22
N GLU A 200 -4.65 -16.88 -9.65
CA GLU A 200 -5.53 -15.69 -9.66
C GLU A 200 -4.82 -14.44 -9.10
N ILE A 201 -3.89 -14.60 -8.15
CA ILE A 201 -3.05 -13.50 -7.64
C ILE A 201 -2.12 -12.92 -8.73
N ASP A 202 -1.69 -13.74 -9.68
CA ASP A 202 -0.86 -13.25 -10.79
C ASP A 202 -1.65 -12.42 -11.80
N GLU A 203 -2.94 -12.65 -11.92
CA GLU A 203 -3.85 -11.93 -12.82
C GLU A 203 -4.21 -10.54 -12.28
N LEU A 204 -4.08 -10.32 -10.97
CA LEU A 204 -4.31 -9.01 -10.36
C LEU A 204 -3.30 -7.98 -10.85
N ASN A 205 -3.79 -6.76 -11.13
CA ASN A 205 -2.92 -5.64 -11.45
C ASN A 205 -2.09 -5.24 -10.22
N LYS A 206 -0.77 -5.38 -10.31
CA LYS A 206 0.17 -5.06 -9.22
C LYS A 206 0.68 -3.63 -9.39
N ALA A 207 0.11 -2.69 -8.67
CA ALA A 207 0.51 -1.30 -8.67
C ALA A 207 1.48 -1.00 -7.52
N TYR A 208 2.63 -0.41 -7.85
CA TYR A 208 3.64 -0.04 -6.86
C TYR A 208 3.71 1.48 -6.74
N VAL A 209 3.59 1.96 -5.51
CA VAL A 209 3.74 3.39 -5.20
C VAL A 209 5.23 3.70 -5.12
N ASP A 210 5.73 4.41 -6.13
CA ASP A 210 7.15 4.73 -6.33
C ASP A 210 7.52 6.19 -6.01
N ASN A 211 6.51 7.03 -5.74
CA ASN A 211 6.69 8.44 -5.40
C ASN A 211 6.99 8.69 -3.91
N GLY A 212 7.21 7.63 -3.11
CA GLY A 212 7.49 7.74 -1.68
C GLY A 212 6.28 8.12 -0.81
N ALA A 213 5.05 7.95 -1.34
CA ALA A 213 3.82 8.17 -0.57
C ALA A 213 3.48 6.99 0.36
N TRP A 214 4.02 5.82 0.11
CA TRP A 214 3.67 4.61 0.85
C TRP A 214 4.47 4.47 2.15
N ASP A 215 3.76 4.41 3.27
CA ASP A 215 4.36 4.09 4.56
C ASP A 215 4.17 2.60 4.90
N LYS A 216 5.26 1.86 4.80
CA LYS A 216 5.30 0.41 5.11
C LYS A 216 5.04 0.09 6.59
N SER A 217 5.12 1.07 7.48
CA SER A 217 4.83 0.89 8.91
C SER A 217 3.34 0.87 9.22
N LEU A 218 2.51 1.45 8.33
CA LEU A 218 1.07 1.51 8.46
C LEU A 218 0.36 0.37 7.72
N ALA A 219 0.79 0.08 6.49
CA ALA A 219 0.24 -1.01 5.69
C ALA A 219 1.32 -1.64 4.82
N GLN A 220 1.31 -2.96 4.69
CA GLN A 220 2.20 -3.65 3.75
C GLN A 220 1.66 -3.54 2.33
N MET A 221 0.39 -3.85 2.13
CA MET A 221 -0.32 -3.70 0.88
C MET A 221 -1.84 -3.61 1.09
N ILE A 222 -2.54 -3.12 0.07
CA ILE A 222 -3.99 -3.07 -0.01
C ILE A 222 -4.41 -3.88 -1.24
N VAL A 223 -5.36 -4.78 -1.05
CA VAL A 223 -5.98 -5.60 -2.10
C VAL A 223 -7.43 -5.17 -2.25
N GLY A 224 -7.95 -5.09 -3.45
CA GLY A 224 -9.36 -4.75 -3.62
C GLY A 224 -9.81 -4.39 -5.03
N ASP A 225 -11.04 -3.94 -5.11
CA ASP A 225 -11.62 -3.39 -6.34
C ASP A 225 -11.48 -1.86 -6.38
N PHE A 226 -10.40 -1.40 -6.98
CA PHE A 226 -10.08 0.03 -7.07
C PHE A 226 -11.00 0.82 -8.01
N SER A 227 -11.79 0.15 -8.83
CA SER A 227 -12.82 0.79 -9.65
C SER A 227 -13.98 1.37 -8.83
N GLN A 228 -14.16 0.90 -7.60
CA GLN A 228 -15.16 1.41 -6.65
C GLN A 228 -14.75 2.74 -6.01
N ALA A 229 -13.48 3.08 -5.99
CA ALA A 229 -13.04 4.40 -5.57
C ALA A 229 -13.21 5.41 -6.70
N VAL A 230 -13.70 6.59 -6.38
CA VAL A 230 -13.95 7.65 -7.36
C VAL A 230 -13.27 8.95 -6.95
N TYR A 231 -12.77 9.70 -7.93
CA TYR A 231 -12.25 11.05 -7.68
C TYR A 231 -12.78 12.03 -8.71
N ALA A 232 -12.83 13.30 -8.33
CA ALA A 232 -13.23 14.39 -9.20
C ALA A 232 -12.38 15.63 -8.95
N ILE A 233 -12.07 16.33 -10.03
CA ILE A 233 -11.31 17.58 -9.99
C ILE A 233 -12.31 18.74 -9.99
N ARG A 234 -12.17 19.65 -9.02
CA ARG A 234 -13.01 20.85 -8.93
C ARG A 234 -12.39 22.01 -9.69
N GLN A 235 -11.10 22.19 -9.50
CA GLN A 235 -10.31 23.24 -10.13
C GLN A 235 -9.01 22.61 -10.60
N ASP A 236 -8.76 22.81 -11.87
CA ASP A 236 -7.50 22.40 -12.48
C ASP A 236 -6.34 23.17 -11.86
N ILE A 237 -5.15 22.67 -12.07
CA ILE A 237 -3.95 23.33 -11.54
C ILE A 237 -3.86 24.74 -12.09
N THR A 238 -3.75 25.68 -11.17
CA THR A 238 -3.63 27.10 -11.49
C THR A 238 -2.25 27.59 -11.04
N PHE A 239 -1.52 28.19 -11.96
CA PHE A 239 -0.25 28.85 -11.70
C PHE A 239 -0.47 30.34 -11.53
N LYS A 240 0.14 30.92 -10.52
CA LYS A 240 0.19 32.33 -10.35
C LYS A 240 1.59 32.75 -9.92
N VAL A 241 2.21 33.59 -10.73
CA VAL A 241 3.46 34.24 -10.35
C VAL A 241 3.13 35.43 -9.43
N LEU A 242 3.81 35.48 -8.31
CA LEU A 242 3.70 36.52 -7.29
C LEU A 242 5.01 37.27 -7.24
N ASP A 243 4.93 38.57 -7.43
CA ASP A 243 6.07 39.51 -7.40
C ASP A 243 6.00 40.51 -6.23
N GLN A 244 4.82 40.71 -5.62
CA GLN A 244 4.56 41.69 -4.58
C GLN A 244 3.79 41.07 -3.39
N ALA A 245 4.16 39.88 -2.97
CA ALA A 245 3.50 39.22 -1.86
C ALA A 245 4.42 39.09 -0.65
N VAL A 246 3.83 39.03 0.54
CA VAL A 246 4.51 38.68 1.78
C VAL A 246 4.18 37.19 2.09
N ILE A 247 5.21 36.38 2.25
CA ILE A 247 5.11 34.99 2.60
C ILE A 247 5.37 34.86 4.10
N GLN A 248 4.40 34.31 4.82
CA GLN A 248 4.47 34.12 6.26
C GLN A 248 4.55 32.61 6.60
N ASP A 249 5.17 32.29 7.70
CA ASP A 249 5.13 30.94 8.28
C ASP A 249 3.70 30.62 8.71
N PRO A 250 3.09 29.52 8.23
CA PRO A 250 1.72 29.17 8.56
C PRO A 250 1.51 28.81 10.04
N ALA A 251 2.56 28.46 10.79
CA ALA A 251 2.47 28.08 12.19
C ALA A 251 2.69 29.27 13.14
N THR A 252 3.66 30.13 12.83
CA THR A 252 4.06 31.25 13.72
C THR A 252 3.49 32.59 13.26
N GLY A 253 3.13 32.73 11.97
CA GLY A 253 2.72 33.99 11.37
C GLY A 253 3.88 34.98 11.13
N GLU A 254 5.12 34.56 11.38
CA GLU A 254 6.31 35.39 11.09
C GLU A 254 6.51 35.55 9.59
N ILE A 255 6.99 36.74 9.20
CA ILE A 255 7.30 37.02 7.80
C ILE A 255 8.59 36.29 7.43
N LEU A 256 8.48 35.32 6.52
CA LEU A 256 9.63 34.59 5.98
C LEU A 256 10.28 35.35 4.82
N TYR A 257 9.47 35.88 3.90
CA TYR A 257 9.93 36.59 2.73
C TYR A 257 8.97 37.74 2.41
N ASN A 258 9.53 38.89 2.08
CA ASN A 258 8.82 40.02 1.46
C ASN A 258 9.32 40.12 0.02
N LEU A 259 8.60 39.53 -0.93
CA LEU A 259 9.06 39.36 -2.30
C LEU A 259 9.54 40.70 -2.95
N ALA A 260 8.85 41.80 -2.66
CA ALA A 260 9.21 43.12 -3.21
C ALA A 260 10.44 43.75 -2.56
N GLN A 261 10.79 43.38 -1.32
CA GLN A 261 11.97 43.90 -0.62
C GLN A 261 13.19 43.00 -0.79
N ASP A 262 12.94 41.70 -1.00
CA ASP A 262 13.98 40.68 -1.09
C ASP A 262 14.35 40.36 -2.56
N ASP A 263 13.81 41.11 -3.54
CA ASP A 263 13.98 40.88 -4.99
C ASP A 263 13.71 39.41 -5.37
N MET A 264 12.52 38.90 -4.97
CA MET A 264 12.12 37.52 -5.18
C MET A 264 10.81 37.43 -5.95
N VAL A 265 10.68 36.34 -6.71
CA VAL A 265 9.44 35.93 -7.37
C VAL A 265 9.01 34.59 -6.80
N ALA A 266 7.72 34.43 -6.55
CA ALA A 266 7.20 33.16 -6.09
C ALA A 266 6.18 32.55 -7.06
N LEU A 267 6.29 31.26 -7.32
CA LEU A 267 5.28 30.50 -8.06
C LEU A 267 4.30 29.87 -7.07
N ARG A 268 3.05 30.30 -7.11
CA ARG A 268 1.96 29.65 -6.38
C ARG A 268 1.23 28.69 -7.29
N VAL A 269 1.18 27.42 -6.89
CA VAL A 269 0.46 26.36 -7.60
C VAL A 269 -0.65 25.86 -6.70
N THR A 270 -1.88 25.81 -7.23
CA THR A 270 -3.06 25.35 -6.48
C THR A 270 -3.87 24.39 -7.32
N MET A 271 -4.41 23.34 -6.68
CA MET A 271 -5.31 22.36 -7.27
C MET A 271 -6.41 21.99 -6.27
N ARG A 272 -7.64 21.77 -6.75
CA ARG A 272 -8.74 21.28 -5.92
C ARG A 272 -9.24 19.95 -6.42
N ILE A 273 -9.16 18.94 -5.56
CA ILE A 273 -9.54 17.56 -5.85
C ILE A 273 -10.38 16.99 -4.71
N GLY A 274 -11.34 16.15 -5.07
CA GLY A 274 -12.13 15.39 -4.11
C GLY A 274 -12.13 13.91 -4.46
N TRP A 275 -12.31 13.05 -3.48
CA TRP A 275 -12.46 11.61 -3.67
C TRP A 275 -13.45 11.01 -2.67
N GLU A 276 -13.98 9.83 -2.98
CA GLU A 276 -14.91 9.10 -2.11
C GLU A 276 -15.01 7.64 -2.56
N ILE A 277 -15.45 6.76 -1.64
CA ILE A 277 -15.83 5.39 -1.92
C ILE A 277 -17.37 5.31 -1.79
N PRO A 278 -18.10 5.18 -2.89
CA PRO A 278 -19.56 5.13 -2.88
C PRO A 278 -20.13 3.98 -2.06
N ASN A 279 -19.48 2.81 -2.09
CA ASN A 279 -19.87 1.59 -1.36
C ASN A 279 -21.38 1.27 -1.50
N PRO A 280 -21.90 1.04 -2.74
CA PRO A 280 -23.31 0.76 -2.95
C PRO A 280 -23.72 -0.57 -2.32
N ILE A 281 -24.98 -0.71 -1.94
CA ILE A 281 -25.52 -1.96 -1.41
C ILE A 281 -25.40 -3.08 -2.45
N ASN A 282 -25.04 -4.27 -2.00
CA ASN A 282 -25.09 -5.49 -2.80
C ASN A 282 -25.86 -6.60 -2.06
N SER A 283 -26.17 -7.68 -2.78
CA SER A 283 -26.98 -8.77 -2.23
C SER A 283 -26.22 -9.72 -1.33
N LEU A 284 -24.89 -9.77 -1.43
CA LEU A 284 -24.03 -10.65 -0.63
C LEU A 284 -23.82 -10.09 0.77
N GLN A 285 -23.51 -8.80 0.86
CA GLN A 285 -23.31 -8.12 2.14
C GLN A 285 -24.15 -6.84 2.19
N PRO A 286 -25.39 -6.90 2.72
CA PRO A 286 -26.26 -5.73 2.80
C PRO A 286 -25.82 -4.72 3.88
N ASP A 287 -25.08 -5.15 4.91
CA ASP A 287 -24.61 -4.28 5.98
C ASP A 287 -23.44 -3.40 5.52
N GLU A 288 -23.67 -2.07 5.47
CA GLU A 288 -22.67 -1.09 5.05
C GLU A 288 -21.44 -1.04 5.99
N SER A 289 -21.61 -1.38 7.27
CA SER A 289 -20.57 -1.26 8.27
C SER A 289 -19.42 -2.27 8.09
N VAL A 290 -19.74 -3.42 7.48
CA VAL A 290 -18.76 -4.51 7.22
C VAL A 290 -18.50 -4.71 5.73
N ARG A 291 -19.33 -4.12 4.85
CA ARG A 291 -19.14 -4.17 3.41
C ARG A 291 -18.12 -3.14 2.98
N PHE A 292 -16.98 -3.58 2.43
CA PHE A 292 -15.96 -2.67 1.94
C PHE A 292 -15.20 -3.29 0.76
N PRO A 293 -14.88 -2.51 -0.30
CA PRO A 293 -14.25 -3.05 -1.51
C PRO A 293 -12.75 -3.27 -1.40
N PHE A 294 -12.15 -3.07 -0.22
CA PHE A 294 -10.72 -3.21 0.01
C PHE A 294 -10.45 -4.04 1.26
N ALA A 295 -9.31 -4.72 1.26
CA ALA A 295 -8.71 -5.37 2.42
C ALA A 295 -7.26 -4.93 2.56
N VAL A 296 -6.79 -4.77 3.79
CA VAL A 296 -5.42 -4.36 4.08
C VAL A 296 -4.62 -5.50 4.69
N ILE A 297 -3.39 -5.68 4.23
CA ILE A 297 -2.41 -6.53 4.89
C ILE A 297 -1.53 -5.66 5.76
N LEU A 298 -1.59 -5.91 7.06
CA LEU A 298 -0.87 -5.14 8.07
C LEU A 298 0.64 -5.40 8.01
N PRO A 299 1.47 -4.49 8.53
CA PRO A 299 2.90 -4.69 8.63
C PRO A 299 3.24 -5.90 9.51
N GLY A 300 4.24 -6.67 9.11
CA GLY A 300 4.72 -7.81 9.86
C GLY A 300 5.79 -8.57 9.09
N SER A 301 6.31 -9.62 9.70
CA SER A 301 7.26 -10.53 9.06
C SER A 301 6.54 -11.84 8.72
N TYR A 302 6.81 -12.35 7.53
CA TYR A 302 6.35 -13.66 7.11
C TYR A 302 7.32 -14.72 7.62
N SER A 303 6.81 -15.76 8.22
CA SER A 303 7.62 -16.91 8.63
C SER A 303 7.98 -17.83 7.45
N GLU A 304 7.48 -17.54 6.25
CA GLU A 304 7.62 -18.36 5.02
C GLU A 304 7.17 -19.82 5.21
N GLY A 305 6.37 -20.11 6.22
CA GLY A 305 6.00 -21.47 6.59
C GLY A 305 7.19 -22.29 7.11
N ARG A 306 8.31 -21.65 7.43
CA ARG A 306 9.52 -22.31 7.92
C ARG A 306 9.76 -21.99 9.40
N VAL A 307 10.18 -23.02 10.10
CA VAL A 307 10.52 -23.00 11.52
C VAL A 307 12.03 -23.17 11.66
N ASP A 308 12.62 -22.46 12.61
CA ASP A 308 14.02 -22.69 12.99
C ASP A 308 14.12 -23.96 13.81
N VAL A 309 14.80 -24.98 13.26
CA VAL A 309 15.11 -26.23 13.96
C VAL A 309 16.51 -26.11 14.53
N THR A 310 16.60 -26.03 15.83
CA THR A 310 17.90 -25.98 16.55
C THR A 310 18.26 -27.37 17.02
N ILE A 311 19.34 -27.91 16.47
CA ILE A 311 19.89 -29.19 16.90
C ILE A 311 21.05 -28.92 17.85
N ASN A 312 20.85 -29.21 19.12
CA ASN A 312 21.88 -29.11 20.17
C ASN A 312 22.58 -30.44 20.37
N VAL A 313 23.88 -30.45 20.25
CA VAL A 313 24.70 -31.65 20.38
C VAL A 313 25.48 -31.61 21.69
N LYS A 314 25.29 -32.65 22.52
CA LYS A 314 25.96 -32.82 23.80
C LYS A 314 26.71 -34.14 23.88
N ASP A 315 27.69 -34.21 24.76
CA ASP A 315 28.35 -35.48 25.10
C ASP A 315 27.54 -36.27 26.17
N GLY A 316 28.02 -37.45 26.50
CA GLY A 316 27.34 -38.31 27.49
C GLY A 316 27.30 -37.70 28.92
N GLU A 317 28.05 -36.65 29.19
CA GLU A 317 28.10 -35.91 30.44
C GLU A 317 27.34 -34.58 30.37
N ALA A 318 26.53 -34.40 29.32
CA ALA A 318 25.71 -33.23 29.03
C ALA A 318 26.47 -31.93 28.70
N ALA A 319 27.78 -32.00 28.42
CA ALA A 319 28.57 -30.86 27.94
C ALA A 319 28.30 -30.62 26.45
N ASN A 320 28.24 -29.35 26.05
CA ASN A 320 28.00 -28.97 24.65
C ASN A 320 29.25 -29.31 23.78
N ILE A 321 28.99 -29.85 22.59
CA ILE A 321 30.05 -30.20 21.62
C ILE A 321 30.09 -29.13 20.54
N GLU A 322 31.21 -28.42 20.46
CA GLU A 322 31.51 -27.49 19.37
C GLU A 322 32.08 -28.23 18.17
N GLY A 323 31.78 -27.78 16.95
CA GLY A 323 32.37 -28.30 15.72
C GLY A 323 31.80 -29.63 15.23
N ALA A 324 30.82 -30.23 15.92
CA ALA A 324 30.15 -31.43 15.44
C ALA A 324 29.44 -31.13 14.10
N LYS A 325 29.59 -32.03 13.13
CA LYS A 325 28.90 -31.94 11.86
C LYS A 325 27.46 -32.43 12.02
N VAL A 326 26.51 -31.55 11.77
CA VAL A 326 25.09 -31.86 11.74
C VAL A 326 24.59 -31.74 10.30
N GLN A 327 24.08 -32.82 9.77
CA GLN A 327 23.36 -32.85 8.50
C GLN A 327 21.86 -32.89 8.81
N PHE A 328 21.09 -31.98 8.22
CA PHE A 328 19.66 -31.94 8.34
C PHE A 328 19.04 -31.65 6.97
N ASN A 329 18.17 -32.54 6.49
CA ASN A 329 17.54 -32.44 5.16
C ASN A 329 18.52 -32.10 4.03
N GLY A 330 19.71 -32.72 4.03
CA GLY A 330 20.75 -32.51 3.03
C GLY A 330 21.67 -31.30 3.27
N GLN A 331 21.35 -30.41 4.20
CA GLN A 331 22.22 -29.28 4.58
C GLN A 331 23.20 -29.71 5.68
N ILE A 332 24.43 -29.28 5.60
CA ILE A 332 25.47 -29.59 6.60
C ILE A 332 25.91 -28.30 7.29
N LYS A 333 25.85 -28.28 8.62
CA LYS A 333 26.38 -27.20 9.46
C LYS A 333 27.21 -27.77 10.60
N LYS A 334 28.14 -26.96 11.13
CA LYS A 334 28.86 -27.26 12.35
C LYS A 334 28.21 -26.61 13.55
N THR A 335 28.23 -27.27 14.70
CA THR A 335 27.75 -26.69 15.95
C THR A 335 28.67 -25.56 16.42
N ASN A 336 28.09 -24.53 17.01
CA ASN A 336 28.80 -23.43 17.65
C ASN A 336 29.30 -23.80 19.06
N THR A 337 29.89 -22.84 19.77
CA THR A 337 30.39 -22.98 21.18
C THR A 337 29.32 -23.45 22.16
N SER A 338 28.05 -23.15 21.90
CA SER A 338 26.90 -23.65 22.68
C SER A 338 26.39 -25.01 22.23
N GLY A 339 27.07 -25.68 21.31
CA GLY A 339 26.68 -26.98 20.75
C GLY A 339 25.49 -26.92 19.79
N ASN A 340 25.09 -25.74 19.29
CA ASN A 340 23.89 -25.56 18.47
C ASN A 340 24.23 -25.45 16.97
N ALA A 341 23.43 -26.13 16.15
CA ALA A 341 23.34 -25.94 14.71
C ALA A 341 21.88 -25.63 14.35
N VAL A 342 21.64 -24.46 13.74
CA VAL A 342 20.28 -23.98 13.41
C VAL A 342 20.01 -24.19 11.92
N PHE A 343 18.90 -24.86 11.61
CA PHE A 343 18.42 -25.14 10.26
C PHE A 343 17.01 -24.55 10.09
N LYS A 344 16.56 -24.42 8.86
CA LYS A 344 15.17 -24.07 8.56
C LYS A 344 14.43 -25.26 7.97
N ALA A 345 13.30 -25.61 8.55
CA ALA A 345 12.41 -26.65 8.07
C ALA A 345 11.00 -26.13 7.83
N ASN A 346 10.27 -26.75 6.92
CA ASN A 346 8.87 -26.43 6.70
C ASN A 346 8.02 -26.95 7.87
N LYS A 347 6.96 -26.24 8.21
CA LYS A 347 5.94 -26.73 9.15
C LYS A 347 5.28 -27.99 8.61
N ASN A 348 4.76 -28.82 9.51
CA ASN A 348 4.14 -30.12 9.16
C ASN A 348 5.04 -31.03 8.31
N SER A 349 6.35 -30.98 8.55
CA SER A 349 7.32 -31.82 7.84
C SER A 349 8.16 -32.64 8.80
N THR A 350 8.62 -33.80 8.33
CA THR A 350 9.61 -34.59 9.06
C THR A 350 10.98 -34.36 8.47
N GLY A 351 11.90 -33.84 9.29
CA GLY A 351 13.29 -33.62 8.93
C GLY A 351 14.18 -34.75 9.40
N LEU A 352 15.01 -35.33 8.52
CA LEU A 352 16.01 -36.31 8.88
C LEU A 352 17.31 -35.63 9.25
N TYR A 353 17.90 -36.02 10.38
CA TYR A 353 19.19 -35.54 10.80
C TYR A 353 20.23 -36.66 10.95
N ARG A 354 21.49 -36.32 10.72
CA ARG A 354 22.68 -37.10 11.03
C ARG A 354 23.70 -36.22 11.73
N VAL A 355 24.21 -36.70 12.87
CA VAL A 355 25.24 -35.97 13.64
C VAL A 355 26.48 -36.81 13.73
N THR A 356 27.62 -36.22 13.39
CA THR A 356 28.96 -36.84 13.42
C THR A 356 29.91 -35.91 14.19
N ALA A 357 30.65 -36.47 15.14
CA ALA A 357 31.75 -35.79 15.83
C ALA A 357 33.00 -36.69 15.89
N GLU A 358 34.21 -36.08 15.81
CA GLU A 358 35.46 -36.82 15.63
C GLU A 358 35.76 -37.82 16.75
N ASP A 359 35.43 -37.51 17.99
CA ASP A 359 35.71 -38.35 19.17
C ASP A 359 34.56 -39.23 19.63
N MET A 360 33.53 -39.43 18.77
CA MET A 360 32.33 -40.18 19.12
C MET A 360 32.28 -41.56 18.49
N LYS A 361 31.64 -42.52 19.20
CA LYS A 361 31.61 -43.92 18.79
C LYS A 361 30.84 -44.20 17.50
N ARG A 362 29.74 -43.44 17.25
CA ARG A 362 28.83 -43.67 16.10
C ARG A 362 28.15 -42.34 15.74
N ASP A 363 27.81 -42.26 14.47
CA ASP A 363 26.86 -41.25 14.00
C ASP A 363 25.49 -41.51 14.63
N VAL A 364 24.83 -40.43 15.05
CA VAL A 364 23.43 -40.50 15.49
C VAL A 364 22.55 -40.04 14.34
N ILE A 365 21.59 -40.85 13.97
CA ILE A 365 20.61 -40.59 12.92
C ILE A 365 19.24 -40.59 13.56
N GLY A 366 18.40 -39.63 13.22
CA GLY A 366 17.04 -39.54 13.70
C GLY A 366 16.16 -38.65 12.83
N ALA A 367 14.93 -38.49 13.25
CA ALA A 367 13.96 -37.62 12.60
C ALA A 367 13.41 -36.62 13.60
N VAL A 368 13.03 -35.44 13.10
CA VAL A 368 12.36 -34.36 13.83
C VAL A 368 11.04 -34.11 13.12
N GLU A 369 9.94 -34.22 13.87
CA GLU A 369 8.64 -33.76 13.40
C GLU A 369 8.50 -32.28 13.74
N VAL A 370 8.23 -31.45 12.73
CA VAL A 370 8.05 -30.00 12.86
C VAL A 370 6.55 -29.73 12.89
N GLU A 371 6.04 -29.32 14.04
CA GLU A 371 4.60 -29.06 14.22
C GLU A 371 4.16 -27.75 13.49
N ASP A 372 2.87 -27.68 13.16
CA ASP A 372 2.27 -26.50 12.49
C ASP A 372 2.27 -25.26 13.41
N SER A 373 2.10 -25.48 14.70
CA SER A 373 2.09 -24.41 15.72
C SER A 373 3.49 -23.97 16.16
N ALA A 374 4.55 -24.70 15.78
CA ALA A 374 5.90 -24.45 16.25
C ALA A 374 6.45 -23.14 15.69
N LYS A 375 7.06 -22.32 16.56
CA LYS A 375 7.88 -21.17 16.18
C LYS A 375 9.35 -21.54 16.10
N THR A 376 9.79 -22.48 16.89
CA THR A 376 11.15 -23.01 16.96
C THR A 376 11.10 -24.43 17.49
N GLU A 377 11.78 -25.37 16.83
CA GLU A 377 11.98 -26.73 17.33
C GLU A 377 13.37 -26.90 17.90
N ASN A 378 13.46 -27.50 19.09
CA ASN A 378 14.73 -27.74 19.77
C ASN A 378 14.93 -29.26 19.97
N VAL A 379 15.98 -29.80 19.37
CA VAL A 379 16.33 -31.20 19.47
C VAL A 379 17.66 -31.34 20.20
N VAL A 380 17.69 -32.10 21.28
CA VAL A 380 18.91 -32.36 22.03
C VAL A 380 19.39 -33.77 21.70
N ILE A 381 20.62 -33.88 21.22
CA ILE A 381 21.27 -35.13 20.83
C ILE A 381 22.47 -35.38 21.73
N ASN A 382 22.42 -36.51 22.44
CA ASN A 382 23.51 -36.92 23.31
C ASN A 382 24.38 -37.97 22.58
N LEU A 383 25.64 -37.62 22.35
CA LEU A 383 26.64 -38.52 21.77
C LEU A 383 27.43 -39.23 22.87
N LYS A 384 27.71 -40.52 22.68
CA LYS A 384 28.58 -41.28 23.59
C LYS A 384 30.01 -41.22 23.13
N LYS A 385 30.96 -40.85 24.03
CA LYS A 385 32.39 -40.88 23.75
C LYS A 385 32.90 -42.28 23.43
N LYS A 386 33.90 -42.40 22.57
CA LYS A 386 34.66 -43.63 22.41
C LYS A 386 35.30 -43.97 23.76
N SER A 387 35.09 -45.18 24.27
CA SER A 387 35.91 -45.68 25.39
C SER A 387 37.35 -45.83 24.88
N VAL A 388 38.31 -45.19 25.54
CA VAL A 388 39.73 -45.34 25.30
C VAL A 388 40.14 -46.76 25.52
#